data_b197f8afda3581588b3d535b5fc00079
#
_entry.id   b197f8afda3581588b3d535b5fc00079
#
_cell.length_a   1.000
_cell.length_b   1.000
_cell.length_c   1.000
_cell.angle_alpha   90.00
_cell.angle_beta   90.00
_cell.angle_gamma   90.00
#
_symmetry.space_group_name_H-M   'P 1'
#
loop_
_entity.id
_entity.type
_entity.pdbx_description
1 polymer ?
#
loop_
_entity_poly.entity_id
_entity_poly.type
_entity_poly.pdbx_seq_one_letter_code
_entity_poly.pdbx_strand_id
1 'polypeptide(L)'
;VYNGENADKRMRGGMMHNTDGTVSYHCFNCGYTASYVPGRNISYKMRKLLGWLGVPDSEITRLSLEALKIIQTESDSSEEHFITPTFQSKELPVGARPIMECADWKALEPSGLDPDLFGAIEYLLSRGLMIDDYNFMWTPEGSYKSRLIIPFYYQGDIVGYTARKIGNGSPKYITDSQPGYVFNLDRQNYYRRYCFVVEGPVDAISIDGVAVLSNDVKDTQATLINSLQRQIVVVPDRDKAGADLLESALHYGWSVSFPDWDDDIKDVNDAVQKYGRVYTMTKIINSIETNKLKIELLAKSYFND
;
A
#
# COMPACT_ATOMS: atom_id res chain seq x y z
N VAL A 1 15.51 8.77 -16.50
CA VAL A 1 15.47 7.32 -16.52
C VAL A 1 14.83 6.85 -15.20
N TYR A 2 13.80 6.03 -15.30
CA TYR A 2 13.12 5.47 -14.15
C TYR A 2 14.11 4.66 -13.27
N ASN A 3 14.09 4.80 -11.98
CA ASN A 3 15.01 4.16 -11.02
C ASN A 3 16.48 4.65 -11.05
N GLY A 4 16.79 5.81 -11.63
CA GLY A 4 18.15 6.36 -11.62
C GLY A 4 19.19 5.57 -12.44
N GLU A 5 18.75 4.59 -13.24
CA GLU A 5 19.63 3.82 -14.11
C GLU A 5 20.02 4.63 -15.36
N ASN A 6 21.10 4.25 -16.00
CA ASN A 6 21.53 4.86 -17.26
C ASN A 6 20.53 4.63 -18.40
N ALA A 7 20.49 5.56 -19.36
CA ALA A 7 19.65 5.43 -20.54
C ALA A 7 19.81 4.07 -21.22
N ASP A 8 18.68 3.44 -21.60
CA ASP A 8 18.70 2.14 -22.26
C ASP A 8 19.16 2.26 -23.72
N LYS A 9 20.44 1.97 -23.95
CA LYS A 9 21.05 1.94 -25.29
C LYS A 9 20.63 0.72 -26.12
N ARG A 10 19.95 -0.27 -25.51
CA ARG A 10 19.57 -1.55 -26.16
C ARG A 10 18.10 -1.61 -26.57
N MET A 11 17.35 -0.51 -26.38
CA MET A 11 15.92 -0.40 -26.75
C MET A 11 15.08 -1.56 -26.19
N ARG A 12 15.22 -1.86 -24.90
CA ARG A 12 14.52 -2.98 -24.24
C ARG A 12 13.10 -2.64 -23.77
N GLY A 13 12.58 -1.47 -24.11
CA GLY A 13 11.18 -1.11 -23.90
C GLY A 13 10.31 -1.63 -25.03
N GLY A 14 9.22 -2.30 -24.72
CA GLY A 14 8.26 -2.82 -25.71
C GLY A 14 6.84 -2.34 -25.41
N MET A 15 6.10 -2.01 -26.49
CA MET A 15 4.68 -1.71 -26.42
C MET A 15 3.92 -2.85 -27.10
N MET A 16 2.85 -3.31 -26.44
CA MET A 16 1.98 -4.38 -26.94
C MET A 16 0.56 -3.84 -27.09
N HIS A 17 -0.04 -4.13 -28.23
CA HIS A 17 -1.45 -3.86 -28.50
C HIS A 17 -2.20 -5.18 -28.50
N ASN A 18 -3.20 -5.28 -27.63
CA ASN A 18 -4.05 -6.46 -27.54
C ASN A 18 -5.31 -6.31 -28.41
N THR A 19 -5.95 -7.41 -28.73
CA THR A 19 -7.16 -7.46 -29.57
C THR A 19 -8.37 -6.77 -28.96
N ASP A 20 -8.38 -6.60 -27.62
CA ASP A 20 -9.39 -5.86 -26.87
C ASP A 20 -9.15 -4.34 -26.83
N GLY A 21 -8.15 -3.85 -27.56
CA GLY A 21 -7.75 -2.45 -27.58
C GLY A 21 -6.87 -2.02 -26.41
N THR A 22 -6.56 -2.91 -25.46
CA THR A 22 -5.63 -2.63 -24.36
C THR A 22 -4.22 -2.42 -24.92
N VAL A 23 -3.57 -1.35 -24.45
CA VAL A 23 -2.17 -1.04 -24.73
C VAL A 23 -1.35 -1.23 -23.49
N SER A 24 -0.27 -2.00 -23.56
CA SER A 24 0.66 -2.18 -22.43
C SER A 24 2.09 -1.91 -22.85
N TYR A 25 2.87 -1.37 -21.94
CA TYR A 25 4.30 -1.09 -22.10
C TYR A 25 5.08 -1.76 -20.98
N HIS A 26 6.20 -2.37 -21.33
CA HIS A 26 7.17 -2.90 -20.37
C HIS A 26 8.60 -2.57 -20.80
N CYS A 27 9.38 -2.05 -19.87
CA CYS A 27 10.80 -1.81 -20.03
C CYS A 27 11.60 -2.90 -19.29
N PHE A 28 12.23 -3.82 -20.02
CA PHE A 28 13.06 -4.88 -19.45
C PHE A 28 14.40 -4.38 -18.86
N ASN A 29 14.70 -3.09 -19.00
CA ASN A 29 15.89 -2.49 -18.41
C ASN A 29 15.64 -2.00 -16.97
N CYS A 30 14.55 -1.27 -16.75
CA CYS A 30 14.25 -0.65 -15.46
C CYS A 30 12.97 -1.18 -14.80
N GLY A 31 12.31 -2.17 -15.39
CA GLY A 31 11.08 -2.76 -14.88
C GLY A 31 9.83 -1.87 -14.99
N TYR A 32 9.94 -0.69 -15.62
CA TYR A 32 8.78 0.19 -15.77
C TYR A 32 7.67 -0.45 -16.57
N THR A 33 6.45 -0.42 -16.03
CA THR A 33 5.25 -0.91 -16.71
C THR A 33 4.17 0.17 -16.73
N ALA A 34 3.45 0.28 -17.82
CA ALA A 34 2.28 1.14 -17.96
C ALA A 34 1.24 0.47 -18.85
N SER A 35 -0.04 0.71 -18.59
CA SER A 35 -1.12 0.18 -19.41
C SER A 35 -2.26 1.18 -19.55
N TYR A 36 -2.98 1.09 -20.67
CA TYR A 36 -4.24 1.76 -20.93
C TYR A 36 -5.27 0.72 -21.35
N VAL A 37 -6.45 0.79 -20.77
CA VAL A 37 -7.61 -0.03 -21.10
C VAL A 37 -8.67 0.90 -21.68
N PRO A 38 -9.24 0.64 -22.88
CA PRO A 38 -10.35 1.42 -23.42
C PRO A 38 -11.52 1.51 -22.42
N GLY A 39 -12.19 2.66 -22.37
CA GLY A 39 -13.27 2.89 -21.41
C GLY A 39 -12.79 3.15 -19.96
N ARG A 40 -11.48 3.37 -19.75
CA ARG A 40 -10.92 3.78 -18.45
C ARG A 40 -10.09 5.04 -18.58
N ASN A 41 -9.89 5.73 -17.45
CA ASN A 41 -8.97 6.88 -17.38
C ASN A 41 -7.55 6.46 -17.76
N ILE A 42 -6.82 7.36 -18.41
CA ILE A 42 -5.38 7.15 -18.69
C ILE A 42 -4.65 7.18 -17.37
N SER A 43 -4.05 6.04 -16.99
CA SER A 43 -3.32 5.88 -15.73
C SER A 43 -2.14 6.86 -15.63
N TYR A 44 -1.77 7.20 -14.38
CA TYR A 44 -0.61 8.05 -14.13
C TYR A 44 0.66 7.52 -14.82
N LYS A 45 0.92 6.22 -14.73
CA LYS A 45 2.10 5.60 -15.38
C LYS A 45 2.04 5.76 -16.89
N MET A 46 0.87 5.65 -17.51
CA MET A 46 0.74 5.86 -18.96
C MET A 46 0.97 7.32 -19.32
N ARG A 47 0.45 8.29 -18.54
CA ARG A 47 0.72 9.73 -18.76
C ARG A 47 2.21 10.05 -18.66
N LYS A 48 2.89 9.51 -17.64
CA LYS A 48 4.34 9.69 -17.44
C LYS A 48 5.13 9.08 -18.60
N LEU A 49 4.74 7.91 -19.09
CA LEU A 49 5.33 7.29 -20.27
C LEU A 49 5.17 8.17 -21.52
N LEU A 50 3.96 8.69 -21.76
CA LEU A 50 3.69 9.57 -22.90
C LEU A 50 4.55 10.84 -22.84
N GLY A 51 4.70 11.45 -21.66
CA GLY A 51 5.60 12.58 -21.45
C GLY A 51 7.06 12.26 -21.76
N TRP A 52 7.56 11.10 -21.35
CA TRP A 52 8.91 10.64 -21.68
C TRP A 52 9.11 10.34 -23.16
N LEU A 53 8.03 9.97 -23.86
CA LEU A 53 8.04 9.79 -25.31
C LEU A 53 7.93 11.12 -26.08
N GLY A 54 7.88 12.24 -25.37
CA GLY A 54 7.84 13.59 -25.97
C GLY A 54 6.44 14.04 -26.39
N VAL A 55 5.37 13.39 -25.90
CA VAL A 55 4.00 13.84 -26.14
C VAL A 55 3.77 15.11 -25.30
N PRO A 56 3.33 16.24 -25.91
CA PRO A 56 3.06 17.47 -25.16
C PRO A 56 1.97 17.30 -24.09
N ASP A 57 2.09 17.98 -22.96
CA ASP A 57 1.12 17.91 -21.85
C ASP A 57 -0.31 18.27 -22.28
N SER A 58 -0.45 19.22 -23.22
CA SER A 58 -1.74 19.59 -23.82
C SER A 58 -2.40 18.41 -24.54
N GLU A 59 -1.61 17.62 -25.24
CA GLU A 59 -2.09 16.44 -25.96
C GLU A 59 -2.43 15.29 -24.99
N ILE A 60 -1.61 15.07 -23.96
CA ILE A 60 -1.91 14.10 -22.89
C ILE A 60 -3.21 14.47 -22.17
N THR A 61 -3.43 15.78 -21.92
CA THR A 61 -4.67 16.29 -21.33
C THR A 61 -5.86 16.06 -22.27
N ARG A 62 -5.70 16.32 -23.58
CA ARG A 62 -6.74 16.08 -24.59
C ARG A 62 -7.14 14.61 -24.63
N LEU A 63 -6.16 13.70 -24.72
CA LEU A 63 -6.41 12.25 -24.70
C LEU A 63 -7.11 11.80 -23.42
N SER A 64 -6.76 12.39 -22.29
CA SER A 64 -7.41 12.09 -21.02
C SER A 64 -8.88 12.53 -20.99
N LEU A 65 -9.19 13.71 -21.56
CA LEU A 65 -10.55 14.19 -21.69
C LEU A 65 -11.37 13.37 -22.70
N GLU A 66 -10.75 12.89 -23.77
CA GLU A 66 -11.41 11.98 -24.73
C GLU A 66 -11.74 10.63 -24.06
N ALA A 67 -10.78 10.07 -23.28
CA ALA A 67 -11.05 8.85 -22.52
C ALA A 67 -12.21 9.04 -21.53
N LEU A 68 -12.31 10.20 -20.86
CA LEU A 68 -13.44 10.54 -19.98
C LEU A 68 -14.75 10.66 -20.75
N LYS A 69 -14.76 11.23 -21.95
CA LYS A 69 -15.97 11.32 -22.79
C LYS A 69 -16.48 9.94 -23.19
N ILE A 70 -15.58 9.01 -23.53
CA ILE A 70 -15.94 7.62 -23.87
C ILE A 70 -16.64 6.98 -22.64
N ILE A 71 -16.08 7.17 -21.46
CA ILE A 71 -16.67 6.68 -20.19
C ILE A 71 -18.08 7.28 -19.98
N GLN A 72 -18.26 8.58 -20.20
CA GLN A 72 -19.57 9.24 -20.06
C GLN A 72 -20.61 8.79 -21.09
N THR A 73 -20.21 8.56 -22.34
CA THR A 73 -21.14 8.07 -23.38
C THR A 73 -21.52 6.60 -23.19
N GLU A 74 -20.68 5.80 -22.57
CA GLU A 74 -21.01 4.43 -22.18
C GLU A 74 -21.87 4.39 -20.90
N SER A 75 -21.74 5.37 -19.97
CA SER A 75 -22.52 5.46 -18.75
C SER A 75 -23.95 5.97 -18.96
N ASP A 76 -24.24 6.75 -19.99
CA ASP A 76 -25.62 7.12 -20.36
C ASP A 76 -26.46 5.93 -20.86
N SER A 77 -25.84 4.79 -21.12
CA SER A 77 -26.47 3.54 -21.58
C SER A 77 -26.51 2.41 -20.56
N SER A 78 -25.90 2.59 -19.39
CA SER A 78 -25.90 1.60 -18.32
C SER A 78 -25.81 2.30 -16.95
N GLU A 79 -26.72 1.93 -16.03
CA GLU A 79 -26.50 2.21 -14.60
C GLU A 79 -25.09 1.77 -14.25
N GLU A 80 -24.24 2.70 -13.76
CA GLU A 80 -22.91 2.37 -13.28
C GLU A 80 -23.05 1.34 -12.15
N HIS A 81 -23.02 0.08 -12.50
CA HIS A 81 -22.66 -0.94 -11.54
C HIS A 81 -21.19 -0.68 -11.19
N PHE A 82 -20.97 0.01 -10.11
CA PHE A 82 -19.69 0.05 -9.42
C PHE A 82 -19.29 -1.41 -9.19
N ILE A 83 -18.45 -1.98 -10.08
CA ILE A 83 -17.94 -3.33 -9.89
C ILE A 83 -17.01 -3.25 -8.70
N THR A 84 -17.57 -3.51 -7.52
CA THR A 84 -16.76 -3.68 -6.32
C THR A 84 -15.76 -4.81 -6.61
N PRO A 85 -14.47 -4.57 -6.48
CA PRO A 85 -13.49 -5.63 -6.71
C PRO A 85 -13.83 -6.84 -5.86
N THR A 86 -13.83 -8.02 -6.47
CA THR A 86 -14.02 -9.28 -5.75
C THR A 86 -12.66 -9.94 -5.56
N PHE A 87 -12.40 -10.40 -4.34
CA PHE A 87 -11.21 -11.16 -4.02
C PHE A 87 -11.61 -12.59 -3.68
N GLN A 88 -10.81 -13.54 -4.12
CA GLN A 88 -11.03 -14.95 -3.82
C GLN A 88 -10.57 -15.26 -2.40
N SER A 89 -11.34 -16.08 -1.68
CA SER A 89 -10.91 -16.61 -0.40
C SER A 89 -9.61 -17.42 -0.55
N LYS A 90 -8.70 -17.25 0.40
CA LYS A 90 -7.39 -17.90 0.45
C LYS A 90 -7.21 -18.66 1.76
N GLU A 91 -6.52 -19.77 1.68
CA GLU A 91 -6.12 -20.50 2.86
C GLU A 91 -4.85 -19.90 3.48
N LEU A 92 -4.80 -19.90 4.79
CA LEU A 92 -3.60 -19.54 5.53
C LEU A 92 -2.59 -20.71 5.49
N PRO A 93 -1.31 -20.45 5.80
CA PRO A 93 -0.32 -21.49 5.97
C PRO A 93 -0.79 -22.60 6.93
N VAL A 94 -0.43 -23.84 6.62
CA VAL A 94 -0.82 -25.02 7.40
C VAL A 94 -0.47 -24.81 8.88
N GLY A 95 -1.40 -25.16 9.76
CA GLY A 95 -1.24 -25.02 11.20
C GLY A 95 -1.28 -23.57 11.72
N ALA A 96 -1.60 -22.59 10.88
CA ALA A 96 -1.74 -21.20 11.32
C ALA A 96 -2.90 -21.05 12.30
N ARG A 97 -2.64 -20.37 13.43
CA ARG A 97 -3.59 -20.12 14.51
C ARG A 97 -3.37 -18.76 15.12
N PRO A 98 -4.45 -18.12 15.63
CA PRO A 98 -4.34 -16.82 16.26
C PRO A 98 -3.40 -16.83 17.48
N ILE A 99 -2.55 -15.83 17.60
CA ILE A 99 -1.66 -15.68 18.77
C ILE A 99 -2.51 -15.53 20.03
N MET A 100 -3.60 -14.79 19.98
CA MET A 100 -4.51 -14.56 21.10
C MET A 100 -5.10 -15.85 21.68
N GLU A 101 -5.44 -16.82 20.83
CA GLU A 101 -6.04 -18.10 21.26
C GLU A 101 -5.01 -19.07 21.83
N CYS A 102 -3.74 -18.92 21.42
CA CYS A 102 -2.65 -19.80 21.89
C CYS A 102 -2.11 -19.40 23.27
N ALA A 103 -2.49 -18.23 23.74
CA ALA A 103 -1.99 -17.66 24.96
C ALA A 103 -3.04 -17.74 26.07
N ASP A 104 -3.12 -18.88 26.75
CA ASP A 104 -3.70 -18.88 28.09
C ASP A 104 -2.70 -18.23 29.05
N TRP A 105 -2.66 -16.90 28.99
CA TRP A 105 -1.70 -16.05 29.69
C TRP A 105 -1.71 -16.21 31.21
N LYS A 106 -2.75 -16.84 31.76
CA LYS A 106 -2.87 -17.12 33.20
C LYS A 106 -2.18 -18.40 33.63
N ALA A 107 -1.91 -19.31 32.67
CA ALA A 107 -1.35 -20.64 32.93
C ALA A 107 0.10 -20.80 32.46
N LEU A 108 0.68 -19.81 31.78
CA LEU A 108 1.97 -19.95 31.10
C LEU A 108 3.12 -19.42 31.97
N GLU A 109 3.91 -20.34 32.48
CA GLU A 109 5.32 -20.05 32.73
C GLU A 109 6.06 -19.82 31.41
N PRO A 110 6.96 -18.82 31.30
CA PRO A 110 7.72 -18.57 30.05
C PRO A 110 8.43 -19.81 29.49
N SER A 111 8.78 -20.77 30.36
CA SER A 111 9.41 -22.05 30.01
C SER A 111 8.50 -23.03 29.25
N GLY A 112 7.20 -22.80 29.19
CA GLY A 112 6.21 -23.66 28.51
C GLY A 112 5.73 -23.15 27.17
N LEU A 113 6.12 -21.93 26.75
CA LEU A 113 5.76 -21.37 25.45
C LEU A 113 6.59 -21.99 24.32
N ASP A 114 5.94 -22.25 23.18
CA ASP A 114 6.65 -22.57 21.95
C ASP A 114 7.61 -21.41 21.61
N PRO A 115 8.90 -21.66 21.35
CA PRO A 115 9.89 -20.59 21.06
C PRO A 115 9.49 -19.73 19.85
N ASP A 116 8.78 -20.27 18.85
CA ASP A 116 8.34 -19.52 17.68
C ASP A 116 7.18 -18.58 18.03
N LEU A 117 6.26 -19.03 18.89
CA LEU A 117 5.20 -18.18 19.43
C LEU A 117 5.78 -17.05 20.27
N PHE A 118 6.72 -17.36 21.18
CA PHE A 118 7.38 -16.37 22.01
C PHE A 118 8.10 -15.33 21.15
N GLY A 119 8.86 -15.76 20.14
CA GLY A 119 9.54 -14.86 19.21
C GLY A 119 8.56 -13.97 18.42
N ALA A 120 7.36 -14.47 18.05
CA ALA A 120 6.34 -13.66 17.38
C ALA A 120 5.80 -12.56 18.31
N ILE A 121 5.58 -12.88 19.57
CA ILE A 121 5.13 -11.93 20.59
C ILE A 121 6.21 -10.87 20.87
N GLU A 122 7.46 -11.29 21.09
CA GLU A 122 8.58 -10.37 21.29
C GLU A 122 8.74 -9.41 20.09
N TYR A 123 8.58 -9.94 18.88
CA TYR A 123 8.63 -9.12 17.67
C TYR A 123 7.52 -8.06 17.67
N LEU A 124 6.26 -8.42 17.98
CA LEU A 124 5.16 -7.47 18.06
C LEU A 124 5.45 -6.37 19.10
N LEU A 125 5.85 -6.75 20.30
CA LEU A 125 6.19 -5.80 21.37
C LEU A 125 7.37 -4.89 20.97
N SER A 126 8.38 -5.45 20.28
CA SER A 126 9.51 -4.65 19.76
C SER A 126 9.09 -3.66 18.68
N ARG A 127 7.94 -3.89 18.01
CA ARG A 127 7.34 -2.97 17.04
C ARG A 127 6.30 -2.03 17.66
N GLY A 128 6.18 -2.01 19.00
CA GLY A 128 5.19 -1.19 19.71
C GLY A 128 3.75 -1.62 19.47
N LEU A 129 3.53 -2.87 19.05
CA LEU A 129 2.22 -3.44 18.80
C LEU A 129 1.82 -4.40 19.93
N MET A 130 0.54 -4.37 20.28
CA MET A 130 -0.05 -5.35 21.19
C MET A 130 -0.63 -6.51 20.40
N ILE A 131 -0.74 -7.67 21.02
CA ILE A 131 -1.26 -8.89 20.38
C ILE A 131 -2.72 -8.80 19.94
N ASP A 132 -3.48 -7.87 20.51
CA ASP A 132 -4.89 -7.58 20.22
C ASP A 132 -5.09 -6.39 19.24
N ASP A 133 -4.01 -5.72 18.83
CA ASP A 133 -4.10 -4.66 17.82
C ASP A 133 -4.60 -5.19 16.47
N TYR A 134 -4.32 -6.47 16.18
CA TYR A 134 -4.77 -7.15 14.96
C TYR A 134 -4.91 -8.66 15.20
N ASN A 135 -5.56 -9.37 14.29
CA ASN A 135 -5.65 -10.83 14.39
C ASN A 135 -4.35 -11.48 13.87
N PHE A 136 -3.27 -11.30 14.64
CA PHE A 136 -1.96 -11.88 14.33
C PHE A 136 -1.98 -13.39 14.49
N MET A 137 -1.31 -14.09 13.57
CA MET A 137 -1.21 -15.54 13.56
C MET A 137 0.25 -16.00 13.52
N TRP A 138 0.44 -17.25 13.91
CA TRP A 138 1.71 -17.97 13.87
C TRP A 138 1.49 -19.44 13.57
N THR A 139 2.54 -20.16 13.20
CA THR A 139 2.52 -21.63 13.04
C THR A 139 3.87 -22.21 13.41
N PRO A 140 3.90 -23.35 14.13
CA PRO A 140 5.13 -24.09 14.38
C PRO A 140 5.57 -24.95 13.17
N GLU A 141 4.80 -24.95 12.05
CA GLU A 141 4.93 -25.90 10.98
C GLU A 141 5.59 -25.33 9.71
N GLY A 142 6.33 -26.18 9.03
CA GLY A 142 6.81 -26.00 7.67
C GLY A 142 7.72 -24.77 7.45
N SER A 143 7.62 -24.20 6.27
CA SER A 143 8.41 -23.02 5.82
C SER A 143 7.98 -21.73 6.47
N TYR A 144 6.85 -21.72 7.17
CA TYR A 144 6.31 -20.57 7.88
C TYR A 144 6.69 -20.53 9.36
N LYS A 145 7.45 -21.51 9.82
CA LYS A 145 8.05 -21.52 11.16
C LYS A 145 8.90 -20.24 11.39
N SER A 146 8.85 -19.73 12.62
CA SER A 146 9.50 -18.47 13.01
C SER A 146 9.09 -17.27 12.14
N ARG A 147 7.80 -17.18 11.82
CA ARG A 147 7.21 -16.05 11.12
C ARG A 147 5.98 -15.54 11.84
N LEU A 148 5.86 -14.21 11.90
CA LEU A 148 4.60 -13.55 12.23
C LEU A 148 3.74 -13.52 10.96
N ILE A 149 2.54 -14.08 11.02
CA ILE A 149 1.59 -14.09 9.92
C ILE A 149 0.53 -13.01 10.16
N ILE A 150 0.33 -12.14 9.18
CA ILE A 150 -0.68 -11.07 9.17
C ILE A 150 -1.69 -11.41 8.08
N PRO A 151 -2.89 -11.92 8.41
CA PRO A 151 -3.92 -12.23 7.43
C PRO A 151 -4.47 -10.95 6.78
N PHE A 152 -4.92 -11.08 5.55
CA PHE A 152 -5.58 -10.03 4.79
C PHE A 152 -7.07 -10.33 4.71
N TYR A 153 -7.90 -9.42 5.20
CA TYR A 153 -9.35 -9.55 5.23
C TYR A 153 -10.02 -8.65 4.20
N TYR A 154 -11.06 -9.15 3.57
CA TYR A 154 -11.97 -8.38 2.75
C TYR A 154 -13.39 -8.91 2.91
N GLN A 155 -14.31 -8.06 3.36
CA GLN A 155 -15.70 -8.42 3.68
C GLN A 155 -15.82 -9.60 4.66
N GLY A 156 -14.86 -9.71 5.58
CA GLY A 156 -14.79 -10.75 6.58
C GLY A 156 -14.06 -12.02 6.17
N ASP A 157 -13.81 -12.24 4.88
CA ASP A 157 -13.09 -13.40 4.37
C ASP A 157 -11.56 -13.15 4.35
N ILE A 158 -10.79 -14.20 4.56
CA ILE A 158 -9.33 -14.16 4.36
C ILE A 158 -9.06 -14.27 2.86
N VAL A 159 -8.40 -13.25 2.30
CA VAL A 159 -8.11 -13.13 0.87
C VAL A 159 -6.61 -13.13 0.57
N GLY A 160 -5.78 -13.32 1.58
CA GLY A 160 -4.33 -13.37 1.46
C GLY A 160 -3.66 -13.23 2.82
N TYR A 161 -2.35 -13.10 2.81
CA TYR A 161 -1.56 -12.86 4.01
C TYR A 161 -0.16 -12.35 3.66
N THR A 162 0.52 -11.81 4.67
CA THR A 162 1.99 -11.67 4.65
C THR A 162 2.58 -12.36 5.87
N ALA A 163 3.72 -13.02 5.69
CA ALA A 163 4.42 -13.74 6.74
C ALA A 163 5.85 -13.21 6.88
N ARG A 164 6.08 -12.41 7.93
CA ARG A 164 7.38 -11.81 8.22
C ARG A 164 8.27 -12.76 9.00
N LYS A 165 9.49 -12.95 8.52
CA LYS A 165 10.52 -13.72 9.25
C LYS A 165 10.95 -12.97 10.53
N ILE A 166 10.93 -13.69 11.65
CA ILE A 166 11.44 -13.23 12.94
C ILE A 166 12.93 -13.56 13.01
N GLY A 167 13.74 -12.62 13.46
CA GLY A 167 15.19 -12.76 13.46
C GLY A 167 15.82 -12.68 12.06
N ASN A 168 17.03 -13.21 11.94
CA ASN A 168 17.79 -13.21 10.70
C ASN A 168 17.37 -14.38 9.80
N GLY A 169 17.02 -14.10 8.56
CA GLY A 169 16.63 -15.12 7.58
C GLY A 169 16.06 -14.54 6.30
N SER A 170 16.14 -15.31 5.21
CA SER A 170 15.63 -14.94 3.89
C SER A 170 14.62 -15.99 3.40
N PRO A 171 13.56 -15.59 2.70
CA PRO A 171 13.14 -14.20 2.45
C PRO A 171 12.57 -13.55 3.72
N LYS A 172 12.75 -12.21 3.83
CA LYS A 172 12.23 -11.42 4.95
C LYS A 172 10.70 -11.48 5.03
N TYR A 173 10.03 -11.44 3.89
CA TYR A 173 8.59 -11.58 3.76
C TYR A 173 8.23 -12.67 2.76
N ILE A 174 7.17 -13.41 3.06
CA ILE A 174 6.44 -14.27 2.12
C ILE A 174 5.03 -13.71 2.06
N THR A 175 4.61 -13.22 0.90
CA THR A 175 3.32 -12.54 0.75
C THR A 175 2.50 -13.22 -0.34
N ASP A 176 1.26 -13.59 -0.03
CA ASP A 176 0.23 -13.99 -0.98
C ASP A 176 -0.86 -12.90 -0.97
N SER A 177 -0.81 -12.00 -1.93
CA SER A 177 -1.77 -10.91 -2.08
C SER A 177 -2.38 -10.91 -3.48
N GLN A 178 -3.64 -10.52 -3.57
CA GLN A 178 -4.33 -10.40 -4.84
C GLN A 178 -4.17 -8.98 -5.42
N PRO A 179 -4.09 -8.83 -6.76
CA PRO A 179 -3.96 -7.52 -7.40
C PRO A 179 -5.08 -6.57 -6.99
N GLY A 180 -4.73 -5.34 -6.63
CA GLY A 180 -5.69 -4.32 -6.26
C GLY A 180 -6.21 -4.40 -4.82
N TYR A 181 -5.74 -5.34 -4.02
CA TYR A 181 -6.11 -5.44 -2.60
C TYR A 181 -5.56 -4.25 -1.79
N VAL A 182 -6.38 -3.79 -0.83
CA VAL A 182 -6.02 -2.77 0.15
C VAL A 182 -6.10 -3.38 1.54
N PHE A 183 -5.00 -3.38 2.26
CA PHE A 183 -4.93 -3.93 3.60
C PHE A 183 -5.70 -3.07 4.60
N ASN A 184 -6.37 -3.71 5.56
CA ASN A 184 -7.08 -3.11 6.68
C ASN A 184 -8.30 -2.25 6.29
N LEU A 185 -8.84 -2.44 5.08
CA LEU A 185 -10.01 -1.71 4.59
C LEU A 185 -11.27 -2.02 5.43
N ASP A 186 -11.48 -3.29 5.80
CA ASP A 186 -12.64 -3.77 6.57
C ASP A 186 -12.73 -3.15 7.97
N ARG A 187 -11.59 -2.73 8.53
CA ARG A 187 -11.53 -2.11 9.87
C ARG A 187 -11.73 -0.60 9.86
N GLN A 188 -11.96 -0.01 8.69
CA GLN A 188 -12.16 1.43 8.58
C GLN A 188 -13.53 1.84 9.09
N ASN A 189 -13.58 2.54 10.23
CA ASN A 189 -14.81 2.96 10.90
C ASN A 189 -15.39 4.25 10.27
N TYR A 190 -16.70 4.30 10.02
CA TYR A 190 -17.42 5.44 9.41
C TYR A 190 -17.25 6.78 10.13
N TYR A 191 -16.96 6.78 11.42
CA TYR A 191 -16.87 8.01 12.23
C TYR A 191 -15.52 8.73 12.12
N ARG A 192 -14.54 8.19 11.41
CA ARG A 192 -13.22 8.81 11.26
C ARG A 192 -13.23 9.83 10.11
N ARG A 193 -12.70 11.01 10.38
CA ARG A 193 -12.54 12.07 9.39
C ARG A 193 -11.51 11.72 8.31
N TYR A 194 -10.43 11.06 8.70
CA TYR A 194 -9.30 10.75 7.83
C TYR A 194 -9.21 9.25 7.54
N CYS A 195 -8.74 8.92 6.36
CA CYS A 195 -8.19 7.61 6.02
C CYS A 195 -6.70 7.80 5.74
N PHE A 196 -5.85 7.24 6.59
CA PHE A 196 -4.40 7.28 6.41
C PHE A 196 -3.97 6.13 5.52
N VAL A 197 -3.16 6.45 4.48
CA VAL A 197 -2.64 5.49 3.52
C VAL A 197 -1.13 5.40 3.70
N VAL A 198 -0.63 4.19 3.94
CA VAL A 198 0.79 3.86 4.12
C VAL A 198 1.20 2.69 3.23
N GLU A 199 2.48 2.35 3.21
CA GLU A 199 3.00 1.26 2.38
C GLU A 199 2.74 -0.12 2.99
N GLY A 200 3.05 -0.28 4.27
CA GLY A 200 3.14 -1.56 4.95
C GLY A 200 2.01 -1.88 5.94
N PRO A 201 1.72 -3.19 6.18
CA PRO A 201 0.68 -3.59 7.13
C PRO A 201 0.97 -3.16 8.57
N VAL A 202 2.24 -3.17 8.99
CA VAL A 202 2.65 -2.81 10.36
C VAL A 202 2.35 -1.34 10.63
N ASP A 203 2.69 -0.46 9.67
CA ASP A 203 2.39 0.97 9.74
C ASP A 203 0.88 1.23 9.78
N ALA A 204 0.13 0.53 8.91
CA ALA A 204 -1.33 0.64 8.89
C ALA A 204 -1.96 0.22 10.23
N ILE A 205 -1.51 -0.88 10.84
CA ILE A 205 -1.99 -1.31 12.16
C ILE A 205 -1.64 -0.27 13.23
N SER A 206 -0.43 0.29 13.18
CA SER A 206 0.07 1.25 14.18
C SER A 206 -0.80 2.51 14.31
N ILE A 207 -1.46 2.93 13.22
CA ILE A 207 -2.30 4.14 13.19
C ILE A 207 -3.75 3.90 12.78
N ASP A 208 -4.20 2.65 12.71
CA ASP A 208 -5.51 2.24 12.13
C ASP A 208 -5.74 2.82 10.72
N GLY A 209 -4.70 2.86 9.92
CA GLY A 209 -4.74 3.25 8.51
C GLY A 209 -5.00 2.06 7.60
N VAL A 210 -4.82 2.28 6.29
CA VAL A 210 -4.81 1.25 5.25
C VAL A 210 -3.44 1.15 4.60
N ALA A 211 -3.07 -0.02 4.07
CA ALA A 211 -1.83 -0.16 3.33
C ALA A 211 -2.07 -0.66 1.91
N VAL A 212 -1.28 -0.13 0.97
CA VAL A 212 -1.35 -0.51 -0.45
C VAL A 212 -0.43 -1.68 -0.82
N LEU A 213 0.45 -2.10 0.09
CA LEU A 213 1.37 -3.24 -0.05
C LEU A 213 2.35 -3.12 -1.22
N SER A 214 2.55 -1.92 -1.72
CA SER A 214 3.42 -1.58 -2.86
C SER A 214 3.84 -0.12 -2.80
N ASN A 215 4.83 0.25 -3.61
CA ASN A 215 5.32 1.62 -3.67
C ASN A 215 4.36 2.58 -4.41
N ASP A 216 3.39 2.05 -5.14
CA ASP A 216 2.44 2.83 -5.93
C ASP A 216 1.00 2.34 -5.71
N VAL A 217 0.05 3.23 -5.91
CA VAL A 217 -1.38 2.92 -5.82
C VAL A 217 -1.92 2.53 -7.19
N LYS A 218 -2.62 1.40 -7.25
CA LYS A 218 -3.34 0.97 -8.46
C LYS A 218 -4.73 1.62 -8.52
N ASP A 219 -5.29 1.81 -9.71
CA ASP A 219 -6.62 2.40 -9.90
C ASP A 219 -7.70 1.66 -9.07
N THR A 220 -7.63 0.33 -9.02
CA THR A 220 -8.54 -0.49 -8.20
C THR A 220 -8.40 -0.17 -6.71
N GLN A 221 -7.17 -0.01 -6.21
CA GLN A 221 -6.93 0.37 -4.82
C GLN A 221 -7.42 1.79 -4.54
N ALA A 222 -7.17 2.73 -5.45
CA ALA A 222 -7.65 4.10 -5.32
C ALA A 222 -9.19 4.14 -5.27
N THR A 223 -9.86 3.34 -6.10
CA THR A 223 -11.32 3.19 -6.08
C THR A 223 -11.82 2.70 -4.72
N LEU A 224 -11.21 1.64 -4.18
CA LEU A 224 -11.56 1.10 -2.86
C LEU A 224 -11.35 2.12 -1.74
N ILE A 225 -10.22 2.83 -1.75
CA ILE A 225 -9.90 3.84 -0.74
C ILE A 225 -10.85 5.03 -0.84
N ASN A 226 -11.15 5.51 -2.08
CA ASN A 226 -12.07 6.61 -2.32
C ASN A 226 -13.52 6.24 -1.90
N SER A 227 -13.91 4.96 -1.99
CA SER A 227 -15.25 4.51 -1.57
C SER A 227 -15.53 4.73 -0.08
N LEU A 228 -14.50 4.94 0.73
CA LEU A 228 -14.64 5.29 2.15
C LEU A 228 -15.22 6.71 2.36
N GLN A 229 -15.26 7.55 1.32
CA GLN A 229 -15.81 8.91 1.35
C GLN A 229 -15.25 9.79 2.47
N ARG A 230 -13.93 9.74 2.68
CA ARG A 230 -13.19 10.49 3.70
C ARG A 230 -12.09 11.32 3.09
N GLN A 231 -11.52 12.23 3.88
CA GLN A 231 -10.27 12.87 3.49
C GLN A 231 -9.15 11.82 3.55
N ILE A 232 -8.60 11.49 2.38
CA ILE A 232 -7.50 10.54 2.26
C ILE A 232 -6.19 11.30 2.46
N VAL A 233 -5.33 10.74 3.30
CA VAL A 233 -4.05 11.32 3.68
C VAL A 233 -2.97 10.27 3.53
N VAL A 234 -2.08 10.45 2.58
CA VAL A 234 -0.90 9.60 2.42
C VAL A 234 0.17 10.02 3.43
N VAL A 235 0.75 9.05 4.11
CA VAL A 235 1.89 9.23 5.01
C VAL A 235 3.05 8.41 4.44
N PRO A 236 3.90 9.00 3.60
CA PRO A 236 4.96 8.27 2.91
C PRO A 236 6.13 7.95 3.84
N ASP A 237 6.78 6.82 3.64
CA ASP A 237 8.08 6.51 4.23
C ASP A 237 9.14 7.51 3.75
N ARG A 238 10.16 7.81 4.59
CA ARG A 238 11.27 8.70 4.23
C ARG A 238 12.31 7.97 3.38
N ASP A 239 11.87 7.44 2.25
CA ASP A 239 12.76 6.80 1.28
C ASP A 239 12.22 6.92 -0.15
N LYS A 240 12.91 6.26 -1.08
CA LYS A 240 12.53 6.27 -2.50
C LYS A 240 11.15 5.67 -2.77
N ALA A 241 10.74 4.66 -2.00
CA ALA A 241 9.43 4.03 -2.15
C ALA A 241 8.31 5.00 -1.75
N GLY A 242 8.49 5.74 -0.64
CA GLY A 242 7.54 6.78 -0.22
C GLY A 242 7.40 7.91 -1.25
N ALA A 243 8.45 8.22 -2.02
CA ALA A 243 8.33 9.18 -3.12
C ALA A 243 7.40 8.68 -4.25
N ASP A 244 7.40 7.38 -4.57
CA ASP A 244 6.48 6.79 -5.55
C ASP A 244 5.03 6.83 -5.03
N LEU A 245 4.82 6.57 -3.74
CA LEU A 245 3.50 6.66 -3.09
C LEU A 245 2.96 8.10 -3.08
N LEU A 246 3.84 9.09 -2.86
CA LEU A 246 3.51 10.51 -2.95
C LEU A 246 3.07 10.90 -4.37
N GLU A 247 3.75 10.42 -5.41
CA GLU A 247 3.35 10.66 -6.79
C GLU A 247 1.93 10.14 -7.06
N SER A 248 1.58 8.98 -6.50
CA SER A 248 0.22 8.44 -6.56
C SER A 248 -0.79 9.35 -5.86
N ALA A 249 -0.45 9.88 -4.68
CA ALA A 249 -1.31 10.83 -3.95
C ALA A 249 -1.62 12.07 -4.78
N LEU A 250 -0.60 12.66 -5.41
CA LEU A 250 -0.76 13.81 -6.30
C LEU A 250 -1.64 13.52 -7.52
N HIS A 251 -1.54 12.28 -8.04
CA HIS A 251 -2.36 11.84 -9.17
C HIS A 251 -3.85 11.76 -8.81
N TYR A 252 -4.16 11.15 -7.66
CA TYR A 252 -5.55 10.96 -7.21
C TYR A 252 -6.12 12.18 -6.46
N GLY A 253 -5.35 13.25 -6.28
CA GLY A 253 -5.77 14.46 -5.58
C GLY A 253 -5.91 14.25 -4.07
N TRP A 254 -5.19 13.31 -3.50
CA TRP A 254 -5.17 13.04 -2.07
C TRP A 254 -4.25 14.01 -1.32
N SER A 255 -4.55 14.22 -0.05
CA SER A 255 -3.68 14.97 0.85
C SER A 255 -2.43 14.14 1.21
N VAL A 256 -1.36 14.82 1.57
CA VAL A 256 -0.12 14.19 2.05
C VAL A 256 0.24 14.77 3.40
N SER A 257 0.73 13.95 4.30
CA SER A 257 1.29 14.39 5.56
C SER A 257 2.81 14.26 5.52
N PHE A 258 3.50 15.33 5.96
CA PHE A 258 4.96 15.39 6.13
C PHE A 258 5.28 15.66 7.60
N PRO A 259 5.17 14.64 8.47
CA PRO A 259 5.42 14.86 9.88
C PRO A 259 6.87 15.26 10.14
N ASP A 260 7.05 16.24 10.99
CA ASP A 260 8.35 16.68 11.49
C ASP A 260 8.81 15.69 12.59
N TRP A 261 9.41 14.60 12.18
CA TRP A 261 10.02 13.58 13.03
C TRP A 261 11.54 13.72 13.03
N ASP A 262 12.20 13.14 14.03
CA ASP A 262 13.65 13.08 14.08
C ASP A 262 14.23 12.31 12.88
N ASP A 263 15.48 12.58 12.51
CA ASP A 263 16.12 12.03 11.30
C ASP A 263 16.25 10.50 11.31
N ASP A 264 16.29 9.90 12.51
CA ASP A 264 16.33 8.45 12.69
C ASP A 264 15.00 7.73 12.46
N ILE A 265 13.89 8.47 12.27
CA ILE A 265 12.55 7.94 12.04
C ILE A 265 12.30 7.85 10.54
N LYS A 266 12.16 6.61 10.07
CA LYS A 266 11.93 6.34 8.65
C LYS A 266 10.45 6.22 8.28
N ASP A 267 9.69 5.51 9.10
CA ASP A 267 8.30 5.15 8.84
C ASP A 267 7.37 5.45 10.03
N VAL A 268 6.08 5.25 9.84
CA VAL A 268 5.05 5.49 10.85
C VAL A 268 5.25 4.61 12.07
N ASN A 269 5.63 3.35 11.88
CA ASN A 269 5.81 2.44 13.00
C ASN A 269 7.04 2.81 13.84
N ASP A 270 8.14 3.25 13.24
CA ASP A 270 9.29 3.78 13.96
C ASP A 270 8.89 4.99 14.83
N ALA A 271 8.06 5.88 14.29
CA ALA A 271 7.52 7.02 15.05
C ALA A 271 6.64 6.58 16.23
N VAL A 272 5.79 5.56 16.03
CA VAL A 272 4.93 5.03 17.10
C VAL A 272 5.78 4.37 18.20
N GLN A 273 6.82 3.64 17.84
CA GLN A 273 7.75 3.05 18.81
C GLN A 273 8.45 4.12 19.65
N LYS A 274 8.92 5.20 19.02
CA LYS A 274 9.71 6.24 19.68
C LYS A 274 8.84 7.19 20.51
N TYR A 275 7.71 7.62 19.99
CA TYR A 275 6.90 8.71 20.58
C TYR A 275 5.54 8.24 21.15
N GLY A 276 5.12 7.03 20.83
CA GLY A 276 3.78 6.54 21.11
C GLY A 276 2.76 7.01 20.08
N ARG A 277 1.67 6.24 19.97
CA ARG A 277 0.63 6.39 18.95
C ARG A 277 -0.04 7.78 18.96
N VAL A 278 -0.40 8.30 20.12
CA VAL A 278 -1.12 9.59 20.23
C VAL A 278 -0.28 10.75 19.70
N TYR A 279 0.99 10.79 20.07
CA TYR A 279 1.90 11.85 19.59
C TYR A 279 2.13 11.73 18.09
N THR A 280 2.39 10.52 17.58
CA THR A 280 2.57 10.25 16.14
C THR A 280 1.35 10.68 15.35
N MET A 281 0.14 10.31 15.77
CA MET A 281 -1.11 10.72 15.12
C MET A 281 -1.28 12.24 15.12
N THR A 282 -0.94 12.91 16.23
CA THR A 282 -1.01 14.36 16.33
C THR A 282 -0.07 15.04 15.32
N LYS A 283 1.16 14.53 15.20
CA LYS A 283 2.13 15.04 14.22
C LYS A 283 1.65 14.81 12.77
N ILE A 284 1.13 13.64 12.46
CA ILE A 284 0.54 13.32 11.15
C ILE A 284 -0.59 14.30 10.81
N ILE A 285 -1.55 14.49 11.72
CA ILE A 285 -2.71 15.36 11.47
C ILE A 285 -2.29 16.82 11.29
N ASN A 286 -1.35 17.31 12.09
CA ASN A 286 -0.90 18.72 12.05
C ASN A 286 -0.05 19.04 10.81
N SER A 287 0.50 18.04 10.14
CA SER A 287 1.33 18.19 8.94
C SER A 287 0.61 17.85 7.63
N ILE A 288 -0.73 17.70 7.67
CA ILE A 288 -1.52 17.45 6.46
C ILE A 288 -1.46 18.67 5.53
N GLU A 289 -1.02 18.42 4.30
CA GLU A 289 -1.04 19.40 3.23
C GLU A 289 -1.97 18.93 2.10
N THR A 290 -2.79 19.86 1.59
CA THR A 290 -3.76 19.61 0.52
C THR A 290 -3.41 20.32 -0.78
N ASN A 291 -2.56 21.35 -0.70
CA ASN A 291 -2.18 22.12 -1.86
C ASN A 291 -1.06 21.42 -2.63
N LYS A 292 -1.34 21.08 -3.89
CA LYS A 292 -0.42 20.31 -4.76
C LYS A 292 0.98 20.94 -4.85
N LEU A 293 1.07 22.27 -5.07
CA LEU A 293 2.37 22.96 -5.17
C LEU A 293 3.16 22.91 -3.85
N LYS A 294 2.47 23.04 -2.71
CA LYS A 294 3.13 22.90 -1.40
C LYS A 294 3.58 21.46 -1.15
N ILE A 295 2.78 20.47 -1.54
CA ILE A 295 3.17 19.06 -1.45
C ILE A 295 4.45 18.82 -2.26
N GLU A 296 4.52 19.29 -3.51
CA GLU A 296 5.70 19.16 -4.36
C GLU A 296 6.95 19.88 -3.79
N LEU A 297 6.76 21.01 -3.12
CA LEU A 297 7.86 21.74 -2.45
C LEU A 297 8.34 21.01 -1.19
N LEU A 298 7.42 20.57 -0.33
CA LEU A 298 7.76 19.84 0.90
C LEU A 298 8.42 18.50 0.60
N ALA A 299 7.97 17.81 -0.44
CA ALA A 299 8.56 16.54 -0.88
C ALA A 299 10.05 16.65 -1.17
N LYS A 300 10.50 17.76 -1.76
CA LYS A 300 11.92 17.99 -2.06
C LYS A 300 12.80 18.01 -0.82
N SER A 301 12.31 18.55 0.29
CA SER A 301 13.05 18.56 1.56
C SER A 301 12.86 17.25 2.33
N TYR A 302 11.70 16.59 2.20
CA TYR A 302 11.37 15.39 2.95
C TYR A 302 12.13 14.15 2.47
N PHE A 303 12.47 14.08 1.17
CA PHE A 303 13.17 12.92 0.57
C PHE A 303 14.63 13.21 0.19
N ASN A 304 15.16 14.42 0.49
CA ASN A 304 16.51 14.83 0.08
C ASN A 304 17.58 14.67 1.18
N ASP A 305 17.31 13.90 2.22
CA ASP A 305 18.30 13.54 3.25
C ASP A 305 18.88 12.13 3.07
#